data_144ac96a366a564260e844958dfcc40a
#
_entry.id   144ac96a366a564260e844958dfcc40a
#
_cell.length_a   1.000
_cell.length_b   1.000
_cell.length_c   1.000
_cell.angle_alpha   90.00
_cell.angle_beta   90.00
_cell.angle_gamma   90.00
#
_symmetry.space_group_name_H-M   'P 1'
#
loop_
_entity.id
_entity.type
_entity.pdbx_description
1 polymer ?
#
loop_
_entity_poly.entity_id
_entity_poly.type
_entity_poly.pdbx_seq_one_letter_code
_entity_poly.pdbx_strand_id
1 'polypeptide(L)'
;MQWPQMLCVMRIVKNQIPALLTGALFLVVVLGFSGFAKAEPSLATLHTVSGINVDVTAKNAVQAREQAIAQAQNRALSILLQRLTLLDSVGASKLAEANPGNLVENFEIAGERSSNVRYLGEFTVQFKPQEIRRFLRENGVGFSEAFRPPMLVLPVLQGDFGNRLWDSPNPWRDIWQNASGQYQLLSLMIPSGGLNDMVAGNVDQVMAGSEEAIVNLRNRYGAESVLVAAARVIPASDTAPLRLAVEYTEF
;
A
#
# COMPACT_ATOMS: atom_id res chain seq x y z
N MET A 1 16.70 59.97 -31.15
CA MET A 1 15.33 59.63 -31.55
C MET A 1 14.53 59.34 -30.30
N GLN A 2 13.61 60.28 -29.98
CA GLN A 2 12.92 60.34 -28.71
C GLN A 2 11.66 59.40 -28.70
N TRP A 3 11.43 58.80 -27.59
CA TRP A 3 10.17 58.08 -27.30
C TRP A 3 9.14 59.09 -26.76
N PRO A 4 7.88 59.06 -27.18
CA PRO A 4 6.83 59.75 -26.46
C PRO A 4 6.13 58.86 -25.45
N GLN A 5 6.04 59.36 -24.24
CA GLN A 5 5.26 58.81 -23.13
C GLN A 5 3.75 59.10 -23.39
N MET A 6 2.93 58.07 -23.35
CA MET A 6 1.45 58.22 -23.39
C MET A 6 0.93 58.04 -21.98
N LEU A 7 0.63 59.15 -21.33
CA LEU A 7 -0.12 59.21 -20.09
C LEU A 7 -1.61 58.90 -20.40
N CYS A 8 -2.13 57.84 -19.85
CA CYS A 8 -3.55 57.56 -19.83
C CYS A 8 -4.15 58.10 -18.52
N VAL A 9 -4.90 59.21 -18.61
CA VAL A 9 -5.60 59.83 -17.51
C VAL A 9 -6.91 59.10 -17.30
N MET A 10 -7.04 58.40 -16.20
CA MET A 10 -8.28 57.72 -15.78
C MET A 10 -9.15 58.68 -15.02
N ARG A 11 -10.22 59.12 -15.68
CA ARG A 11 -11.24 60.06 -15.16
C ARG A 11 -12.25 59.30 -14.33
N ILE A 12 -12.20 59.49 -12.99
CA ILE A 12 -13.21 58.95 -12.06
C ILE A 12 -14.51 59.77 -12.18
N VAL A 13 -15.54 59.12 -12.67
CA VAL A 13 -16.91 59.68 -12.63
C VAL A 13 -17.60 59.15 -11.37
N LYS A 14 -17.82 60.06 -10.44
CA LYS A 14 -18.57 59.83 -9.21
C LYS A 14 -20.05 59.85 -9.56
N ASN A 15 -20.72 58.72 -9.61
CA ASN A 15 -22.17 58.66 -9.77
C ASN A 15 -22.83 58.21 -8.47
N GLN A 16 -23.60 59.08 -7.87
CA GLN A 16 -24.42 58.80 -6.68
C GLN A 16 -25.68 58.09 -7.12
N ILE A 17 -25.99 56.95 -6.55
CA ILE A 17 -27.26 56.25 -6.69
C ILE A 17 -27.86 56.05 -5.28
N PRO A 18 -29.15 56.39 -5.08
CA PRO A 18 -29.79 56.38 -3.77
C PRO A 18 -30.14 54.95 -3.31
N ALA A 19 -30.16 54.80 -2.00
CA ALA A 19 -30.53 53.59 -1.29
C ALA A 19 -31.95 53.14 -1.62
N LEU A 20 -32.12 51.92 -2.08
CA LEU A 20 -33.34 51.14 -1.98
C LEU A 20 -33.00 49.70 -1.61
N LEU A 21 -33.61 49.28 -0.50
CA LEU A 21 -33.60 47.97 0.06
C LEU A 21 -33.92 46.89 -0.98
N THR A 22 -33.02 45.90 -1.15
CA THR A 22 -33.41 44.53 -1.51
C THR A 22 -32.33 43.57 -0.99
N GLY A 23 -32.76 42.71 -0.09
CA GLY A 23 -31.92 41.67 0.49
C GLY A 23 -31.44 40.69 -0.60
N ALA A 24 -30.16 40.69 -0.87
CA ALA A 24 -29.48 39.64 -1.65
C ALA A 24 -28.84 38.67 -0.68
N LEU A 25 -29.45 37.50 -0.59
CA LEU A 25 -28.97 36.32 0.06
C LEU A 25 -27.61 35.92 -0.56
N PHE A 26 -26.49 36.24 0.12
CA PHE A 26 -25.16 35.78 -0.27
C PHE A 26 -25.08 34.29 0.06
N LEU A 27 -25.39 33.45 -0.94
CA LEU A 27 -25.13 32.01 -0.89
C LEU A 27 -23.61 31.81 -1.00
N VAL A 28 -22.91 31.75 0.13
CA VAL A 28 -21.51 31.34 0.21
C VAL A 28 -21.46 29.84 -0.11
N VAL A 29 -21.23 29.51 -1.37
CA VAL A 29 -20.85 28.15 -1.77
C VAL A 29 -19.46 27.90 -1.22
N VAL A 30 -19.38 27.35 -0.01
CA VAL A 30 -18.17 26.73 0.51
C VAL A 30 -17.96 25.44 -0.29
N LEU A 31 -17.20 25.53 -1.38
CA LEU A 31 -16.61 24.38 -2.04
C LEU A 31 -15.66 23.73 -1.02
N GLY A 32 -16.22 22.79 -0.26
CA GLY A 32 -15.43 21.91 0.60
C GLY A 32 -14.45 21.15 -0.28
N PHE A 33 -13.21 21.59 -0.29
CA PHE A 33 -12.09 20.72 -0.65
C PHE A 33 -12.10 19.59 0.36
N SER A 34 -12.82 18.51 0.03
CA SER A 34 -12.64 17.21 0.68
C SER A 34 -11.26 16.72 0.28
N GLY A 35 -10.23 17.24 0.95
CA GLY A 35 -8.90 16.64 0.93
C GLY A 35 -9.11 15.21 1.40
N PHE A 36 -8.81 14.24 0.54
CA PHE A 36 -8.66 12.85 0.96
C PHE A 36 -7.53 12.84 1.98
N ALA A 37 -7.89 12.93 3.26
CA ALA A 37 -6.96 12.71 4.35
C ALA A 37 -6.52 11.24 4.19
N LYS A 38 -5.30 11.03 3.73
CA LYS A 38 -4.64 9.74 3.75
C LYS A 38 -4.60 9.34 5.22
N ALA A 39 -5.40 8.35 5.60
CA ALA A 39 -5.46 7.88 6.98
C ALA A 39 -4.04 7.45 7.37
N GLU A 40 -3.48 8.09 8.39
CA GLU A 40 -2.21 7.69 8.98
C GLU A 40 -2.37 6.25 9.50
N PRO A 41 -1.41 5.36 9.25
CA PRO A 41 -1.47 4.00 9.77
C PRO A 41 -1.49 4.05 11.30
N SER A 42 -2.50 3.45 11.90
CA SER A 42 -2.69 3.40 13.35
C SER A 42 -2.40 2.00 13.89
N LEU A 43 -2.11 1.89 15.21
CA LEU A 43 -1.95 0.57 15.85
C LEU A 43 -3.21 -0.30 15.69
N ALA A 44 -4.38 0.30 15.61
CA ALA A 44 -5.63 -0.43 15.38
C ALA A 44 -5.66 -1.05 13.96
N THR A 45 -5.24 -0.31 12.94
CA THR A 45 -5.13 -0.83 11.57
C THR A 45 -4.04 -1.88 11.43
N LEU A 46 -2.95 -1.77 12.21
CA LEU A 46 -1.87 -2.75 12.21
C LEU A 46 -2.34 -4.16 12.61
N HIS A 47 -3.22 -4.25 13.62
CA HIS A 47 -3.76 -5.51 14.14
C HIS A 47 -5.07 -5.94 13.45
N THR A 48 -5.45 -5.27 12.37
CA THR A 48 -6.60 -5.63 11.53
C THR A 48 -6.12 -6.24 10.21
N VAL A 49 -6.69 -7.38 9.84
CA VAL A 49 -6.41 -8.07 8.58
C VAL A 49 -7.71 -8.19 7.80
N SER A 50 -7.78 -7.55 6.64
CA SER A 50 -8.94 -7.51 5.76
C SER A 50 -8.72 -8.35 4.50
N GLY A 51 -9.78 -8.61 3.75
CA GLY A 51 -9.68 -9.27 2.44
C GLY A 51 -9.44 -10.78 2.51
N ILE A 52 -9.79 -11.43 3.64
CA ILE A 52 -9.64 -12.88 3.79
C ILE A 52 -10.81 -13.60 3.14
N ASN A 53 -10.62 -14.02 1.91
CA ASN A 53 -11.64 -14.79 1.19
C ASN A 53 -11.63 -16.26 1.62
N VAL A 54 -12.79 -16.78 2.03
CA VAL A 54 -12.99 -18.18 2.39
C VAL A 54 -14.12 -18.79 1.57
N ASP A 55 -13.91 -20.04 1.18
CA ASP A 55 -14.88 -20.87 0.47
C ASP A 55 -14.78 -22.29 1.04
N VAL A 56 -15.76 -22.68 1.84
CA VAL A 56 -15.74 -23.94 2.59
C VAL A 56 -16.98 -24.75 2.29
N THR A 57 -16.78 -26.04 2.02
CA THR A 57 -17.83 -27.04 1.89
C THR A 57 -17.74 -28.05 3.03
N ALA A 58 -18.85 -28.32 3.72
CA ALA A 58 -18.91 -29.28 4.83
C ALA A 58 -20.21 -30.11 4.76
N LYS A 59 -20.46 -30.94 5.76
CA LYS A 59 -21.63 -31.83 5.80
C LYS A 59 -22.98 -31.08 5.90
N ASN A 60 -22.97 -29.89 6.47
CA ASN A 60 -24.11 -29.01 6.58
C ASN A 60 -23.67 -27.53 6.68
N ALA A 61 -24.63 -26.61 6.55
CA ALA A 61 -24.40 -25.17 6.57
C ALA A 61 -23.73 -24.67 7.86
N VAL A 62 -24.08 -25.23 9.02
CA VAL A 62 -23.53 -24.85 10.33
C VAL A 62 -22.02 -25.18 10.37
N GLN A 63 -21.69 -26.43 10.04
CA GLN A 63 -20.30 -26.86 9.99
C GLN A 63 -19.47 -26.09 8.94
N ALA A 64 -20.07 -25.80 7.78
CA ALA A 64 -19.40 -25.01 6.74
C ALA A 64 -19.05 -23.60 7.26
N ARG A 65 -19.97 -22.96 7.98
CA ARG A 65 -19.77 -21.62 8.58
C ARG A 65 -18.72 -21.65 9.69
N GLU A 66 -18.78 -22.62 10.60
CA GLU A 66 -17.79 -22.75 11.68
C GLU A 66 -16.38 -22.96 11.14
N GLN A 67 -16.23 -23.85 10.16
CA GLN A 67 -14.94 -24.11 9.50
C GLN A 67 -14.44 -22.89 8.73
N ALA A 68 -15.35 -22.13 8.10
CA ALA A 68 -14.99 -20.89 7.39
C ALA A 68 -14.45 -19.84 8.35
N ILE A 69 -15.10 -19.64 9.51
CA ILE A 69 -14.64 -18.71 10.55
C ILE A 69 -13.27 -19.12 11.07
N ALA A 70 -13.09 -20.39 11.44
CA ALA A 70 -11.81 -20.91 11.93
C ALA A 70 -10.69 -20.75 10.89
N GLN A 71 -10.99 -21.06 9.63
CA GLN A 71 -10.03 -20.89 8.53
C GLN A 71 -9.66 -19.42 8.29
N ALA A 72 -10.65 -18.51 8.35
CA ALA A 72 -10.43 -17.08 8.21
C ALA A 72 -9.53 -16.54 9.33
N GLN A 73 -9.81 -16.92 10.59
CA GLN A 73 -9.02 -16.50 11.75
C GLN A 73 -7.57 -17.01 11.67
N ASN A 74 -7.36 -18.28 11.29
CA ASN A 74 -6.01 -18.85 11.12
C ASN A 74 -5.23 -18.15 10.01
N ARG A 75 -5.85 -17.91 8.86
CA ARG A 75 -5.22 -17.16 7.76
C ARG A 75 -4.89 -15.73 8.15
N ALA A 76 -5.84 -15.05 8.80
CA ALA A 76 -5.62 -13.69 9.28
C ALA A 76 -4.47 -13.62 10.30
N LEU A 77 -4.41 -14.56 11.25
CA LEU A 77 -3.31 -14.63 12.21
C LEU A 77 -1.98 -14.88 11.53
N SER A 78 -1.89 -15.80 10.57
CA SER A 78 -0.67 -16.02 9.80
C SER A 78 -0.19 -14.76 9.08
N ILE A 79 -1.09 -14.00 8.47
CA ILE A 79 -0.76 -12.72 7.81
C ILE A 79 -0.28 -11.70 8.84
N LEU A 80 -0.95 -11.59 9.99
CA LEU A 80 -0.53 -10.69 11.06
C LEU A 80 0.87 -11.03 11.59
N LEU A 81 1.15 -12.32 11.79
CA LEU A 81 2.46 -12.79 12.25
C LEU A 81 3.57 -12.46 11.25
N GLN A 82 3.35 -12.66 9.95
CA GLN A 82 4.28 -12.25 8.90
C GLN A 82 4.50 -10.73 8.87
N ARG A 83 3.46 -9.95 9.18
CA ARG A 83 3.54 -8.50 9.25
C ARG A 83 4.38 -7.99 10.43
N LEU A 84 4.26 -8.63 11.59
CA LEU A 84 4.90 -8.20 12.84
C LEU A 84 6.27 -8.82 13.10
N THR A 85 6.60 -9.93 12.44
CA THR A 85 7.79 -10.76 12.73
C THR A 85 8.62 -11.01 11.48
N LEU A 86 9.76 -11.68 11.66
CA LEU A 86 10.60 -12.18 10.56
C LEU A 86 10.26 -13.63 10.16
N LEU A 87 9.12 -14.15 10.61
CA LEU A 87 8.68 -15.49 10.23
C LEU A 87 8.31 -15.51 8.73
N ASP A 88 8.74 -16.57 8.07
CA ASP A 88 8.25 -16.87 6.73
C ASP A 88 6.79 -17.37 6.76
N SER A 89 6.19 -17.55 5.60
CA SER A 89 4.79 -17.98 5.49
C SER A 89 4.53 -19.35 6.15
N VAL A 90 5.50 -20.24 6.13
CA VAL A 90 5.38 -21.59 6.73
C VAL A 90 5.44 -21.50 8.25
N GLY A 91 6.43 -20.78 8.78
CA GLY A 91 6.57 -20.56 10.23
C GLY A 91 5.38 -19.82 10.84
N ALA A 92 4.91 -18.78 10.17
CA ALA A 92 3.73 -18.01 10.59
C ALA A 92 2.45 -18.87 10.55
N SER A 93 2.24 -19.67 9.50
CA SER A 93 1.07 -20.56 9.41
C SER A 93 1.09 -21.63 10.50
N LYS A 94 2.25 -22.26 10.73
CA LYS A 94 2.40 -23.26 11.78
C LYS A 94 2.14 -22.69 13.18
N LEU A 95 2.60 -21.47 13.44
CA LEU A 95 2.33 -20.79 14.71
C LEU A 95 0.86 -20.38 14.85
N ALA A 96 0.21 -20.01 13.76
CA ALA A 96 -1.21 -19.63 13.74
C ALA A 96 -2.16 -20.79 14.02
N GLU A 97 -1.76 -22.04 13.75
CA GLU A 97 -2.56 -23.24 14.07
C GLU A 97 -2.75 -23.46 15.58
N ALA A 98 -1.93 -22.85 16.42
CA ALA A 98 -1.88 -23.11 17.85
C ALA A 98 -3.01 -22.48 18.68
N ASN A 99 -4.00 -21.81 18.11
CA ASN A 99 -5.25 -21.32 18.71
C ASN A 99 -5.53 -19.81 18.52
N PRO A 100 -6.11 -19.38 17.40
CA PRO A 100 -6.37 -17.97 17.15
C PRO A 100 -7.54 -17.38 17.93
N GLY A 101 -8.48 -18.22 18.46
CA GLY A 101 -9.76 -17.75 18.99
C GLY A 101 -9.65 -16.78 20.16
N ASN A 102 -8.67 -16.98 21.05
CA ASN A 102 -8.44 -16.09 22.19
C ASN A 102 -7.76 -14.77 21.82
N LEU A 103 -7.09 -14.72 20.66
CA LEU A 103 -6.34 -13.57 20.15
C LEU A 103 -7.25 -12.61 19.38
N VAL A 104 -8.39 -13.09 18.87
CA VAL A 104 -9.34 -12.30 18.07
C VAL A 104 -10.17 -11.42 19.00
N GLU A 105 -10.27 -10.13 18.67
CA GLU A 105 -11.16 -9.18 19.33
C GLU A 105 -12.56 -9.23 18.72
N ASN A 106 -12.62 -9.06 17.40
CA ASN A 106 -13.84 -9.18 16.62
C ASN A 106 -13.52 -9.55 15.17
N PHE A 107 -14.56 -9.86 14.38
CA PHE A 107 -14.46 -10.02 12.95
C PHE A 107 -15.74 -9.56 12.26
N GLU A 108 -15.60 -9.12 11.02
CA GLU A 108 -16.69 -8.73 10.14
C GLU A 108 -16.69 -9.63 8.90
N ILE A 109 -17.87 -9.86 8.33
CA ILE A 109 -18.04 -10.67 7.13
C ILE A 109 -18.77 -9.85 6.08
N ALA A 110 -18.15 -9.68 4.92
CA ALA A 110 -18.75 -9.07 3.75
C ALA A 110 -19.07 -10.13 2.69
N GLY A 111 -20.08 -9.87 1.87
CA GLY A 111 -20.44 -10.74 0.77
C GLY A 111 -20.82 -12.16 1.16
N GLU A 112 -21.35 -12.37 2.38
CA GLU A 112 -21.73 -13.68 2.92
C GLU A 112 -22.72 -14.39 1.99
N ARG A 113 -22.40 -15.62 1.63
CA ARG A 113 -23.27 -16.52 0.86
C ARG A 113 -23.21 -17.91 1.46
N SER A 114 -24.37 -18.52 1.68
CA SER A 114 -24.46 -19.88 2.22
C SER A 114 -25.43 -20.73 1.44
N SER A 115 -25.15 -22.02 1.38
CA SER A 115 -26.05 -23.07 0.93
C SER A 115 -26.13 -24.16 1.99
N ASN A 116 -26.84 -25.25 1.73
CA ASN A 116 -26.99 -26.36 2.68
C ASN A 116 -25.64 -26.99 3.09
N VAL A 117 -24.57 -26.84 2.30
CA VAL A 117 -23.27 -27.50 2.49
C VAL A 117 -22.07 -26.58 2.25
N ARG A 118 -22.27 -25.35 1.75
CA ARG A 118 -21.18 -24.47 1.33
C ARG A 118 -21.37 -23.09 1.94
N TYR A 119 -20.26 -22.48 2.36
CA TYR A 119 -20.19 -21.14 2.91
C TYR A 119 -19.06 -20.34 2.26
N LEU A 120 -19.38 -19.12 1.82
CA LEU A 120 -18.43 -18.17 1.26
C LEU A 120 -18.56 -16.82 1.96
N GLY A 121 -17.45 -16.11 2.09
CA GLY A 121 -17.43 -14.75 2.61
C GLY A 121 -16.04 -14.16 2.58
N GLU A 122 -15.99 -12.84 2.67
CA GLU A 122 -14.76 -12.06 2.83
C GLU A 122 -14.71 -11.57 4.27
N PHE A 123 -13.66 -11.95 4.98
CA PHE A 123 -13.50 -11.63 6.39
C PHE A 123 -12.52 -10.50 6.61
N THR A 124 -12.86 -9.61 7.54
CA THR A 124 -11.94 -8.68 8.21
C THR A 124 -11.84 -9.12 9.66
N VAL A 125 -10.62 -9.40 10.13
CA VAL A 125 -10.37 -9.91 11.48
C VAL A 125 -9.51 -8.89 12.24
N GLN A 126 -9.99 -8.48 13.41
CA GLN A 126 -9.26 -7.60 14.33
C GLN A 126 -8.75 -8.41 15.52
N PHE A 127 -7.47 -8.25 15.83
CA PHE A 127 -6.80 -8.94 16.93
C PHE A 127 -6.57 -8.01 18.12
N LYS A 128 -6.51 -8.60 19.33
CA LYS A 128 -6.20 -7.91 20.58
C LYS A 128 -4.68 -7.65 20.65
N PRO A 129 -4.21 -6.39 20.56
CA PRO A 129 -2.77 -6.12 20.49
C PRO A 129 -1.97 -6.68 21.66
N GLN A 130 -2.51 -6.56 22.88
CA GLN A 130 -1.83 -7.04 24.08
C GLN A 130 -1.69 -8.57 24.10
N GLU A 131 -2.73 -9.28 23.66
CA GLU A 131 -2.73 -10.74 23.59
C GLU A 131 -1.74 -11.24 22.51
N ILE A 132 -1.68 -10.56 21.35
CA ILE A 132 -0.69 -10.85 20.32
C ILE A 132 0.74 -10.66 20.83
N ARG A 133 1.02 -9.55 21.53
CA ARG A 133 2.36 -9.32 22.13
C ARG A 133 2.71 -10.38 23.15
N ARG A 134 1.75 -10.80 23.98
CA ARG A 134 1.94 -11.88 24.96
C ARG A 134 2.23 -13.20 24.27
N PHE A 135 1.40 -13.57 23.29
CA PHE A 135 1.54 -14.79 22.50
C PHE A 135 2.91 -14.88 21.82
N LEU A 136 3.39 -13.79 21.20
CA LEU A 136 4.71 -13.77 20.55
C LEU A 136 5.84 -13.94 21.55
N ARG A 137 5.78 -13.29 22.72
CA ARG A 137 6.78 -13.44 23.78
C ARG A 137 6.82 -14.87 24.37
N GLU A 138 5.66 -15.46 24.62
CA GLU A 138 5.55 -16.83 25.14
C GLU A 138 6.12 -17.87 24.17
N ASN A 139 6.04 -17.60 22.86
CA ASN A 139 6.62 -18.44 21.82
C ASN A 139 8.08 -18.08 21.46
N GLY A 140 8.70 -17.12 22.15
CA GLY A 140 10.07 -16.70 21.90
C GLY A 140 10.29 -16.00 20.55
N VAL A 141 9.23 -15.44 19.96
CA VAL A 141 9.29 -14.78 18.66
C VAL A 141 9.49 -13.27 18.83
N GLY A 142 10.58 -12.75 18.25
CA GLY A 142 10.82 -11.31 18.18
C GLY A 142 9.85 -10.64 17.24
N PHE A 143 9.34 -9.46 17.61
CA PHE A 143 8.37 -8.70 16.81
C PHE A 143 8.63 -7.21 16.86
N SER A 144 8.08 -6.47 15.87
CA SER A 144 8.07 -5.01 15.83
C SER A 144 6.68 -4.52 15.45
N GLU A 145 6.25 -3.42 16.06
CA GLU A 145 5.05 -2.66 15.71
C GLU A 145 5.40 -1.23 15.26
N ALA A 146 6.70 -0.97 15.06
CA ALA A 146 7.18 0.34 14.63
C ALA A 146 6.91 0.53 13.13
N PHE A 147 6.13 1.55 12.79
CA PHE A 147 5.98 1.99 11.41
C PHE A 147 7.31 2.55 10.92
N ARG A 148 7.72 2.09 9.74
CA ARG A 148 8.87 2.68 9.07
C ARG A 148 8.43 3.85 8.19
N PRO A 149 9.32 4.84 8.04
CA PRO A 149 9.11 5.92 7.11
C PRO A 149 8.85 5.43 5.68
N PRO A 150 8.21 6.25 4.82
CA PRO A 150 7.95 5.89 3.44
C PRO A 150 9.24 5.56 2.68
N MET A 151 9.26 4.40 2.04
CA MET A 151 10.36 3.92 1.19
C MET A 151 9.89 3.86 -0.26
N LEU A 152 10.63 4.50 -1.15
CA LEU A 152 10.39 4.40 -2.59
C LEU A 152 11.07 3.14 -3.12
N VAL A 153 10.29 2.24 -3.73
CA VAL A 153 10.84 1.04 -4.38
C VAL A 153 10.90 1.26 -5.88
N LEU A 154 12.08 1.06 -6.45
CA LEU A 154 12.37 1.15 -7.88
C LEU A 154 12.59 -0.28 -8.43
N PRO A 155 11.54 -0.94 -8.96
CA PRO A 155 11.62 -2.32 -9.43
C PRO A 155 12.19 -2.38 -10.84
N VAL A 156 13.47 -2.69 -10.96
CA VAL A 156 14.18 -2.84 -12.23
C VAL A 156 14.11 -4.30 -12.70
N LEU A 157 13.55 -4.54 -13.87
CA LEU A 157 13.59 -5.84 -14.52
C LEU A 157 14.74 -5.88 -15.52
N GLN A 158 15.75 -6.70 -15.23
CA GLN A 158 16.90 -6.92 -16.10
C GLN A 158 16.56 -7.93 -17.20
N GLY A 159 16.79 -7.59 -18.44
CA GLY A 159 16.55 -8.44 -19.61
C GLY A 159 17.68 -8.40 -20.62
N ASP A 160 17.68 -9.32 -21.55
CA ASP A 160 18.72 -9.45 -22.60
C ASP A 160 18.81 -8.21 -23.51
N PHE A 161 17.70 -7.47 -23.62
CA PHE A 161 17.62 -6.24 -24.44
C PHE A 161 17.73 -4.94 -23.62
N GLY A 162 18.19 -5.04 -22.37
CA GLY A 162 18.36 -3.91 -21.46
C GLY A 162 17.49 -3.97 -20.22
N ASN A 163 17.75 -3.04 -19.31
CA ASN A 163 17.03 -2.90 -18.05
C ASN A 163 15.75 -2.10 -18.26
N ARG A 164 14.65 -2.55 -17.65
CA ARG A 164 13.34 -1.88 -17.69
C ARG A 164 12.93 -1.42 -16.29
N LEU A 165 12.66 -0.15 -16.14
CA LEU A 165 12.13 0.45 -14.92
C LEU A 165 10.76 1.08 -15.18
N TRP A 166 10.68 1.94 -16.21
CA TRP A 166 9.47 2.70 -16.52
C TRP A 166 8.60 2.07 -17.60
N ASP A 167 9.20 1.22 -18.44
CA ASP A 167 8.52 0.58 -19.56
C ASP A 167 7.43 -0.40 -19.12
N SER A 168 6.42 -0.56 -19.95
CA SER A 168 5.38 -1.57 -19.79
C SER A 168 5.44 -2.56 -20.97
N PRO A 169 5.20 -3.87 -20.73
CA PRO A 169 4.91 -4.50 -19.43
C PRO A 169 6.15 -4.65 -18.55
N ASN A 170 5.98 -4.46 -17.24
CA ASN A 170 7.01 -4.77 -16.25
C ASN A 170 6.40 -5.64 -15.13
N PRO A 171 6.39 -6.96 -15.28
CA PRO A 171 5.79 -7.88 -14.31
C PRO A 171 6.46 -7.82 -12.93
N TRP A 172 7.73 -7.40 -12.85
CA TRP A 172 8.39 -7.21 -11.56
C TRP A 172 7.80 -6.03 -10.78
N ARG A 173 7.50 -4.92 -11.46
CA ARG A 173 6.78 -3.78 -10.87
C ARG A 173 5.37 -4.18 -10.40
N ASP A 174 4.67 -4.99 -11.21
CA ASP A 174 3.31 -5.43 -10.88
C ASP A 174 3.30 -6.28 -9.60
N ILE A 175 4.32 -7.12 -9.39
CA ILE A 175 4.50 -7.90 -8.15
C ILE A 175 4.65 -6.94 -6.95
N TRP A 176 5.48 -5.91 -7.04
CA TRP A 176 5.68 -4.94 -5.98
C TRP A 176 4.42 -4.13 -5.68
N GLN A 177 3.67 -3.72 -6.72
CA GLN A 177 2.41 -3.00 -6.56
C GLN A 177 1.37 -3.86 -5.81
N ASN A 178 1.25 -5.12 -6.15
CA ASN A 178 0.33 -6.05 -5.48
C ASN A 178 0.77 -6.37 -4.04
N ALA A 179 2.07 -6.44 -3.78
CA ALA A 179 2.61 -6.74 -2.46
C ALA A 179 2.55 -5.53 -1.51
N SER A 180 2.61 -4.30 -2.01
CA SER A 180 2.74 -3.08 -1.19
C SER A 180 1.62 -2.90 -0.16
N GLY A 181 0.41 -3.37 -0.45
CA GLY A 181 -0.73 -3.33 0.47
C GLY A 181 -0.67 -4.35 1.63
N GLN A 182 0.20 -5.36 1.55
CA GLN A 182 0.28 -6.44 2.55
C GLN A 182 1.20 -6.07 3.74
N TYR A 183 2.18 -5.19 3.53
CA TYR A 183 3.19 -4.83 4.52
C TYR A 183 2.88 -3.48 5.16
N GLN A 184 1.95 -3.45 6.12
CA GLN A 184 1.49 -2.19 6.74
C GLN A 184 2.56 -1.48 7.58
N LEU A 185 3.59 -2.19 8.08
CA LEU A 185 4.73 -1.57 8.78
C LEU A 185 5.72 -0.89 7.84
N LEU A 186 5.71 -1.26 6.56
CA LEU A 186 6.53 -0.67 5.51
C LEU A 186 5.62 0.16 4.61
N SER A 187 5.74 1.47 4.66
CA SER A 187 5.06 2.34 3.70
C SER A 187 5.81 2.30 2.36
N LEU A 188 5.55 1.27 1.56
CA LEU A 188 6.18 1.10 0.25
C LEU A 188 5.45 1.94 -0.81
N MET A 189 6.21 2.77 -1.50
CA MET A 189 5.72 3.60 -2.60
C MET A 189 6.32 3.08 -3.91
N ILE A 190 5.48 2.61 -4.82
CA ILE A 190 5.92 2.10 -6.12
C ILE A 190 5.52 3.11 -7.21
N PRO A 191 6.47 3.67 -7.96
CA PRO A 191 6.19 4.64 -9.01
C PRO A 191 5.31 4.06 -10.12
N SER A 192 4.44 4.89 -10.67
CA SER A 192 3.59 4.51 -11.80
C SER A 192 4.33 4.45 -13.14
N GLY A 193 5.50 5.09 -13.24
CA GLY A 193 6.29 5.16 -14.46
C GLY A 193 5.81 6.24 -15.43
N GLY A 194 5.28 7.34 -14.94
CA GLY A 194 4.89 8.49 -15.76
C GLY A 194 6.09 9.29 -16.29
N LEU A 195 5.84 10.19 -17.24
CA LEU A 195 6.89 11.03 -17.84
C LEU A 195 7.75 11.76 -16.80
N ASN A 196 7.13 12.25 -15.73
CA ASN A 196 7.88 12.96 -14.69
C ASN A 196 8.81 12.03 -13.89
N ASP A 197 8.54 10.73 -13.82
CA ASP A 197 9.42 9.74 -13.20
C ASP A 197 10.62 9.49 -14.08
N MET A 198 10.39 9.36 -15.40
CA MET A 198 11.46 9.20 -16.40
C MET A 198 12.41 10.40 -16.44
N VAL A 199 11.88 11.63 -16.26
CA VAL A 199 12.68 12.86 -16.20
C VAL A 199 13.47 12.95 -14.89
N ALA A 200 12.89 12.49 -13.77
CA ALA A 200 13.54 12.51 -12.47
C ALA A 200 14.74 11.54 -12.38
N GLY A 201 14.69 10.42 -13.13
CA GLY A 201 15.79 9.47 -13.21
C GLY A 201 15.51 8.38 -14.23
N ASN A 202 16.42 8.14 -15.14
CA ASN A 202 16.35 7.02 -16.07
C ASN A 202 16.90 5.72 -15.45
N VAL A 203 16.65 4.58 -16.10
CA VAL A 203 17.03 3.27 -15.57
C VAL A 203 18.54 3.12 -15.37
N ASP A 204 19.36 3.67 -16.27
CA ASP A 204 20.81 3.56 -16.19
C ASP A 204 21.39 4.38 -15.03
N GLN A 205 20.84 5.57 -14.80
CA GLN A 205 21.17 6.40 -13.65
C GLN A 205 20.80 5.72 -12.33
N VAL A 206 19.61 5.10 -12.26
CA VAL A 206 19.14 4.38 -11.09
C VAL A 206 20.02 3.16 -10.81
N MET A 207 20.35 2.37 -11.84
CA MET A 207 21.23 1.20 -11.71
C MET A 207 22.67 1.56 -11.35
N ALA A 208 23.15 2.73 -11.80
CA ALA A 208 24.46 3.26 -11.44
C ALA A 208 24.50 3.92 -10.04
N GLY A 209 23.35 4.04 -9.36
CA GLY A 209 23.26 4.71 -8.06
C GLY A 209 23.53 6.22 -8.15
N SER A 210 23.14 6.87 -9.26
CA SER A 210 23.32 8.31 -9.44
C SER A 210 22.63 9.07 -8.31
N GLU A 211 23.40 9.79 -7.50
CA GLU A 211 22.89 10.55 -6.35
C GLU A 211 21.80 11.53 -6.79
N GLU A 212 22.01 12.23 -7.91
CA GLU A 212 21.04 13.18 -8.45
C GLU A 212 19.70 12.49 -8.78
N ALA A 213 19.71 11.37 -9.50
CA ALA A 213 18.52 10.63 -9.88
C ALA A 213 17.77 10.07 -8.64
N ILE A 214 18.53 9.50 -7.71
CA ILE A 214 17.98 8.95 -6.46
C ILE A 214 17.32 10.05 -5.60
N VAL A 215 18.00 11.18 -5.42
CA VAL A 215 17.46 12.33 -4.66
C VAL A 215 16.23 12.93 -5.34
N ASN A 216 16.26 13.11 -6.66
CA ASN A 216 15.12 13.64 -7.41
C ASN A 216 13.88 12.73 -7.27
N LEU A 217 14.04 11.42 -7.45
CA LEU A 217 12.96 10.44 -7.30
C LEU A 217 12.46 10.39 -5.85
N ARG A 218 13.37 10.34 -4.88
CA ARG A 218 13.02 10.35 -3.46
C ARG A 218 12.18 11.57 -3.07
N ASN A 219 12.62 12.77 -3.45
CA ASN A 219 11.95 14.02 -3.13
C ASN A 219 10.58 14.12 -3.81
N ARG A 220 10.49 13.67 -5.07
CA ARG A 220 9.24 13.64 -5.82
C ARG A 220 8.14 12.83 -5.12
N TYR A 221 8.50 11.72 -4.49
CA TYR A 221 7.58 10.85 -3.79
C TYR A 221 7.47 11.15 -2.28
N GLY A 222 8.28 12.06 -1.74
CA GLY A 222 8.33 12.34 -0.32
C GLY A 222 8.76 11.12 0.51
N ALA A 223 9.60 10.26 -0.08
CA ALA A 223 10.15 9.10 0.59
C ALA A 223 11.36 9.48 1.45
N GLU A 224 11.65 8.68 2.49
CA GLU A 224 12.84 8.87 3.32
C GLU A 224 14.03 8.07 2.78
N SER A 225 13.77 6.89 2.21
CA SER A 225 14.78 6.07 1.55
C SER A 225 14.32 5.55 0.20
N VAL A 226 15.25 5.07 -0.61
CA VAL A 226 15.01 4.49 -1.92
C VAL A 226 15.59 3.09 -1.96
N LEU A 227 14.78 2.11 -2.33
CA LEU A 227 15.18 0.72 -2.56
C LEU A 227 15.18 0.43 -4.06
N VAL A 228 16.34 0.23 -4.64
CA VAL A 228 16.46 -0.31 -5.99
C VAL A 228 16.42 -1.84 -5.90
N ALA A 229 15.37 -2.43 -6.48
CA ALA A 229 15.16 -3.88 -6.49
C ALA A 229 15.33 -4.40 -7.92
N ALA A 230 16.52 -4.88 -8.26
CA ALA A 230 16.85 -5.41 -9.57
C ALA A 230 16.57 -6.91 -9.64
N ALA A 231 15.76 -7.35 -10.60
CA ALA A 231 15.44 -8.76 -10.79
C ALA A 231 15.78 -9.23 -12.20
N ARG A 232 16.34 -10.45 -12.29
CA ARG A 232 16.61 -11.14 -13.55
C ARG A 232 16.02 -12.54 -13.54
N VAL A 233 15.30 -12.86 -14.61
CA VAL A 233 14.77 -14.22 -14.81
C VAL A 233 15.89 -15.10 -15.32
N ILE A 234 16.15 -16.21 -14.61
CA ILE A 234 17.06 -17.27 -15.03
C ILE A 234 16.20 -18.38 -15.62
N PRO A 235 16.28 -18.63 -16.92
CA PRO A 235 15.46 -19.63 -17.58
C PRO A 235 15.64 -21.02 -16.95
N ALA A 236 14.61 -21.85 -17.04
CA ALA A 236 14.72 -23.27 -16.69
C ALA A 236 15.71 -23.98 -17.62
N SER A 237 16.43 -24.94 -17.08
CA SER A 237 17.31 -25.85 -17.82
C SER A 237 16.89 -27.30 -17.53
N ASP A 238 17.48 -28.29 -18.20
CA ASP A 238 17.19 -29.70 -17.96
C ASP A 238 17.44 -30.14 -16.51
N THR A 239 18.29 -29.39 -15.78
CA THR A 239 18.68 -29.72 -14.41
C THR A 239 18.17 -28.73 -13.36
N ALA A 240 17.56 -27.61 -13.74
CA ALA A 240 17.11 -26.59 -12.81
C ALA A 240 15.81 -25.91 -13.25
N PRO A 241 14.87 -25.66 -12.32
CA PRO A 241 13.66 -24.92 -12.62
C PRO A 241 13.94 -23.45 -12.94
N LEU A 242 12.97 -22.75 -13.51
CA LEU A 242 12.99 -21.29 -13.66
C LEU A 242 13.23 -20.64 -12.29
N ARG A 243 14.15 -19.69 -12.23
CA ARG A 243 14.50 -18.94 -11.01
C ARG A 243 14.51 -17.44 -11.25
N LEU A 244 14.32 -16.69 -10.18
CA LEU A 244 14.46 -15.25 -10.16
C LEU A 244 15.70 -14.90 -9.32
N ALA A 245 16.69 -14.26 -9.92
CA ALA A 245 17.77 -13.61 -9.18
C ALA A 245 17.37 -12.18 -8.85
N VAL A 246 17.53 -11.80 -7.58
CA VAL A 246 17.16 -10.45 -7.11
C VAL A 246 18.31 -9.85 -6.34
N GLU A 247 18.62 -8.59 -6.65
CA GLU A 247 19.62 -7.77 -5.97
C GLU A 247 18.93 -6.52 -5.41
N TYR A 248 19.30 -6.11 -4.19
CA TYR A 248 18.75 -4.94 -3.52
C TYR A 248 19.84 -3.96 -3.15
N THR A 249 19.61 -2.68 -3.43
CA THR A 249 20.46 -1.58 -2.97
C THR A 249 19.58 -0.50 -2.35
N GLU A 250 19.86 -0.10 -1.12
CA GLU A 250 19.15 0.96 -0.39
C GLU A 250 20.01 2.23 -0.35
N PHE A 251 19.36 3.39 -0.55
CA PHE A 251 19.95 4.72 -0.54
C PHE A 251 19.24 5.65 0.44
#